data_2610fdef40165f17beaf2a9fba6cfba2
#
_entry.id   2610fdef40165f17beaf2a9fba6cfba2
#
_cell.length_a   1.000
_cell.length_b   1.000
_cell.length_c   1.000
_cell.angle_alpha   90.00
_cell.angle_beta   90.00
_cell.angle_gamma   90.00
#
_symmetry.space_group_name_H-M   'P 1'
#
loop_
_entity.id
_entity.type
_entity.pdbx_description
1 polymer ?
#
loop_
_entity_poly.entity_id
_entity_poly.type
_entity_poly.pdbx_seq_one_letter_code
_entity_poly.pdbx_strand_id
1 'polypeptide(L)'
;MENKNGQSAAEQIISKPIKGWEDRYSITNDGKVYSYISGRFLHKGYDKDGYELVTLSRDNYRRTYRVHRLVAETFIDNPDNKEEVNHKDFNVKNNWFENLEWVTQKENDDWNKLHGHKGRYDIQKAYTFTNVFNGKSFTILGFKNVLKQFGGSKRNFIDRVQKYANTGAYIKYGRFKGLRIDTEDLKVQRLTLSQGVESSDSK
;
A
#
# COMPACT_ATOMS: atom_id res chain seq x y z
N MET A 1 9.71 16.82 -23.27
CA MET A 1 10.90 16.73 -24.16
C MET A 1 11.55 15.40 -23.87
N GLU A 2 11.34 14.43 -24.72
CA GLU A 2 11.95 13.10 -24.58
C GLU A 2 13.43 13.18 -24.96
N ASN A 3 14.26 12.65 -24.07
CA ASN A 3 15.68 12.48 -24.37
C ASN A 3 15.86 11.30 -25.35
N LYS A 4 16.63 11.53 -26.40
CA LYS A 4 16.85 10.65 -27.57
C LYS A 4 17.49 9.26 -27.30
N ASN A 5 17.53 8.76 -26.05
CA ASN A 5 18.20 7.50 -25.72
C ASN A 5 17.34 6.48 -24.97
N GLY A 6 16.01 6.60 -24.98
CA GLY A 6 15.15 5.48 -24.51
C GLY A 6 15.44 4.92 -23.09
N GLN A 7 16.25 5.59 -22.28
CA GLN A 7 16.47 5.25 -20.89
C GLN A 7 15.44 6.02 -20.06
N SER A 8 14.57 5.30 -19.35
CA SER A 8 13.78 5.86 -18.26
C SER A 8 14.73 6.67 -17.38
N ALA A 9 14.36 7.92 -17.04
CA ALA A 9 15.14 8.73 -16.11
C ALA A 9 15.40 7.88 -14.87
N ALA A 10 16.66 7.44 -14.68
CA ALA A 10 17.03 6.70 -13.51
C ALA A 10 16.66 7.54 -12.30
N GLU A 11 15.84 7.03 -11.41
CA GLU A 11 15.38 7.71 -10.20
C GLU A 11 16.61 8.20 -9.43
N GLN A 12 16.86 9.51 -9.46
CA GLN A 12 18.06 10.07 -8.88
C GLN A 12 17.99 9.98 -7.35
N ILE A 13 18.97 9.31 -6.74
CA ILE A 13 19.09 9.27 -5.29
C ILE A 13 19.62 10.61 -4.78
N ILE A 14 18.82 11.27 -3.96
CA ILE A 14 19.13 12.55 -3.33
C ILE A 14 19.24 12.34 -1.82
N SER A 15 20.27 12.91 -1.19
CA SER A 15 20.45 12.87 0.26
C SER A 15 20.34 14.27 0.86
N LYS A 16 19.61 14.40 1.97
CA LYS A 16 19.46 15.63 2.74
C LYS A 16 19.72 15.38 4.23
N PRO A 17 20.23 16.36 4.98
CA PRO A 17 20.35 16.27 6.44
C PRO A 17 18.99 16.04 7.10
N ILE A 18 18.96 15.23 8.18
CA ILE A 18 17.75 15.01 8.98
C ILE A 18 17.56 16.19 9.93
N LYS A 19 16.38 16.83 9.92
CA LYS A 19 16.05 17.96 10.78
C LYS A 19 16.26 17.63 12.26
N GLY A 20 17.01 18.48 12.96
CA GLY A 20 17.41 18.29 14.37
C GLY A 20 18.59 17.32 14.57
N TRP A 21 19.15 16.76 13.47
CA TRP A 21 20.27 15.84 13.47
C TRP A 21 21.28 16.16 12.34
N GLU A 22 21.29 17.38 11.86
CA GLU A 22 21.98 17.82 10.64
C GLU A 22 23.47 17.56 10.69
N ASP A 23 24.07 17.63 11.87
CA ASP A 23 25.49 17.40 12.14
C ASP A 23 25.87 15.91 12.19
N ARG A 24 24.92 15.01 12.27
CA ARG A 24 25.16 13.58 12.52
C ARG A 24 24.60 12.64 11.47
N TYR A 25 23.45 13.00 10.85
CA TYR A 25 22.76 12.10 9.97
C TYR A 25 22.14 12.79 8.75
N SER A 26 22.17 12.08 7.63
CA SER A 26 21.38 12.42 6.46
C SER A 26 20.50 11.24 6.06
N ILE A 27 19.45 11.53 5.28
CA ILE A 27 18.55 10.52 4.75
C ILE A 27 18.43 10.70 3.24
N THR A 28 18.37 9.58 2.52
CA THR A 28 18.10 9.57 1.08
C THR A 28 16.59 9.53 0.81
N ASN A 29 16.20 9.96 -0.38
CA ASN A 29 14.80 9.95 -0.81
C ASN A 29 14.20 8.55 -0.99
N ASP A 30 15.03 7.48 -0.91
CA ASP A 30 14.60 6.05 -0.83
C ASP A 30 14.63 5.51 0.61
N GLY A 31 14.93 6.35 1.61
CA GLY A 31 14.87 6.02 3.03
C GLY A 31 16.12 5.35 3.61
N LYS A 32 17.30 5.48 3.01
CA LYS A 32 18.54 5.04 3.63
C LYS A 32 19.11 6.16 4.51
N VAL A 33 19.45 5.87 5.75
CA VAL A 33 20.00 6.83 6.71
C VAL A 33 21.51 6.64 6.83
N TYR A 34 22.25 7.70 6.53
CA TYR A 34 23.71 7.72 6.63
C TYR A 34 24.15 8.43 7.92
N SER A 35 25.12 7.86 8.63
CA SER A 35 25.72 8.46 9.82
C SER A 35 27.08 9.04 9.47
N TYR A 36 27.25 10.34 9.66
CA TYR A 36 28.54 11.02 9.48
C TYR A 36 29.58 10.59 10.50
N ILE A 37 29.13 10.19 11.72
CA ILE A 37 30.02 9.76 12.80
C ILE A 37 30.62 8.38 12.51
N SER A 38 29.82 7.43 12.05
CA SER A 38 30.28 6.06 11.77
C SER A 38 30.69 5.84 10.31
N GLY A 39 30.49 6.83 9.44
CA GLY A 39 30.85 6.77 8.01
C GLY A 39 30.09 5.68 7.23
N ARG A 40 28.88 5.30 7.67
CA ARG A 40 28.11 4.20 7.04
C ARG A 40 26.61 4.42 7.12
N PHE A 41 25.86 3.69 6.29
CA PHE A 41 24.42 3.59 6.41
C PHE A 41 24.04 2.80 7.66
N LEU A 42 23.00 3.25 8.35
CA LEU A 42 22.47 2.59 9.53
C LEU A 42 21.66 1.35 9.16
N HIS A 43 21.72 0.34 10.03
CA HIS A 43 20.82 -0.79 9.94
C HIS A 43 19.40 -0.38 10.30
N LYS A 44 18.44 -0.92 9.55
CA LYS A 44 17.01 -0.74 9.79
C LYS A 44 16.47 -1.90 10.61
N GLY A 45 15.65 -1.58 11.61
CA GLY A 45 14.76 -2.53 12.30
C GLY A 45 13.37 -2.47 11.69
N TYR A 46 12.45 -3.24 12.27
CA TYR A 46 11.03 -3.24 11.87
C TYR A 46 10.16 -3.19 13.11
N ASP A 47 9.04 -2.47 13.05
CA ASP A 47 8.01 -2.57 14.08
C ASP A 47 7.08 -3.77 13.82
N LYS A 48 6.14 -3.99 14.75
CA LYS A 48 5.16 -5.10 14.66
C LYS A 48 4.27 -5.04 13.41
N ASP A 49 4.13 -3.87 12.82
CA ASP A 49 3.30 -3.62 11.65
C ASP A 49 4.11 -3.64 10.34
N GLY A 50 5.43 -3.89 10.44
CA GLY A 50 6.34 -4.05 9.32
C GLY A 50 6.97 -2.75 8.81
N TYR A 51 6.75 -1.60 9.50
CA TYR A 51 7.40 -0.34 9.15
C TYR A 51 8.89 -0.38 9.49
N GLU A 52 9.70 0.17 8.60
CA GLU A 52 11.13 0.32 8.84
C GLU A 52 11.43 1.34 9.93
N LEU A 53 12.31 0.97 10.83
CA LEU A 53 12.76 1.79 11.96
C LEU A 53 14.26 2.08 11.87
N VAL A 54 14.64 3.25 12.32
CA VAL A 54 16.05 3.64 12.53
C VAL A 54 16.19 4.31 13.88
N THR A 55 17.29 4.03 14.60
CA THR A 55 17.61 4.68 15.85
C THR A 55 18.73 5.70 15.66
N LEU A 56 18.44 6.94 15.95
CA LEU A 56 19.40 8.03 15.95
C LEU A 56 19.88 8.29 17.37
N SER A 57 21.15 8.67 17.53
CA SER A 57 21.75 8.92 18.84
C SER A 57 22.66 10.15 18.84
N ARG A 58 22.59 10.90 19.95
CA ARG A 58 23.50 12.01 20.26
C ARG A 58 23.84 11.91 21.74
N ASP A 59 25.11 11.68 22.03
CA ASP A 59 25.61 11.49 23.40
C ASP A 59 24.82 10.38 24.13
N ASN A 60 24.15 10.69 25.23
CA ASN A 60 23.32 9.74 25.98
C ASN A 60 21.84 9.68 25.51
N TYR A 61 21.48 10.46 24.47
CA TYR A 61 20.11 10.50 23.95
C TYR A 61 19.98 9.57 22.75
N ARG A 62 18.96 8.71 22.77
CA ARG A 62 18.60 7.83 21.65
C ARG A 62 17.11 7.94 21.36
N ARG A 63 16.76 8.00 20.08
CA ARG A 63 15.37 8.01 19.64
C ARG A 63 15.20 7.18 18.38
N THR A 64 14.17 6.35 18.38
CA THR A 64 13.80 5.52 17.22
C THR A 64 12.72 6.22 16.42
N TYR A 65 12.90 6.24 15.12
CA TYR A 65 12.03 6.88 14.14
C TYR A 65 11.56 5.86 13.12
N ARG A 66 10.35 6.03 12.62
CA ARG A 66 9.88 5.36 11.40
C ARG A 66 10.52 6.03 10.20
N VAL A 67 11.13 5.25 9.32
CA VAL A 67 11.89 5.76 8.16
C VAL A 67 11.03 6.59 7.22
N HIS A 68 9.81 6.10 6.89
CA HIS A 68 8.90 6.86 6.01
C HIS A 68 8.56 8.26 6.55
N ARG A 69 8.45 8.43 7.87
CA ARG A 69 8.23 9.76 8.46
C ARG A 69 9.42 10.68 8.27
N LEU A 70 10.63 10.18 8.49
CA LEU A 70 11.84 10.97 8.24
C LEU A 70 11.97 11.36 6.77
N VAL A 71 11.62 10.46 5.84
CA VAL A 71 11.61 10.79 4.41
C VAL A 71 10.56 11.87 4.12
N ALA A 72 9.33 11.70 4.61
CA ALA A 72 8.26 12.68 4.40
C ALA A 72 8.63 14.05 4.97
N GLU A 73 9.14 14.10 6.20
CA GLU A 73 9.59 15.35 6.87
C GLU A 73 10.74 16.05 6.12
N THR A 74 11.55 15.28 5.37
CA THR A 74 12.75 15.82 4.69
C THR A 74 12.48 16.20 3.24
N PHE A 75 11.57 15.54 2.55
CA PHE A 75 11.41 15.65 1.10
C PHE A 75 10.02 16.09 0.63
N ILE A 76 9.01 16.07 1.51
CA ILE A 76 7.62 16.35 1.13
C ILE A 76 7.10 17.53 1.94
N ASP A 77 6.68 18.60 1.24
CA ASP A 77 6.07 19.75 1.89
C ASP A 77 4.75 19.37 2.57
N ASN A 78 4.51 19.94 3.75
CA ASN A 78 3.31 19.72 4.55
C ASN A 78 2.68 21.06 4.99
N PRO A 79 2.17 21.88 4.05
CA PRO A 79 1.62 23.21 4.37
C PRO A 79 0.39 23.15 5.28
N ASP A 80 -0.36 22.06 5.20
CA ASP A 80 -1.59 21.84 5.99
C ASP A 80 -1.33 21.21 7.37
N ASN A 81 -0.07 20.98 7.73
CA ASN A 81 0.36 20.32 8.98
C ASN A 81 -0.38 18.99 9.25
N LYS A 82 -0.56 18.18 8.24
CA LYS A 82 -1.18 16.86 8.35
C LYS A 82 -0.32 15.92 9.19
N GLU A 83 -0.94 15.10 10.03
CA GLU A 83 -0.23 14.35 11.07
C GLU A 83 0.28 12.98 10.63
N GLU A 84 -0.36 12.36 9.62
CA GLU A 84 -0.04 11.01 9.18
C GLU A 84 0.67 10.98 7.84
N VAL A 85 1.51 9.95 7.66
CA VAL A 85 2.17 9.66 6.38
C VAL A 85 1.65 8.33 5.86
N ASN A 86 1.11 8.34 4.65
CA ASN A 86 0.58 7.18 3.97
C ASN A 86 1.50 6.72 2.84
N HIS A 87 1.54 5.41 2.58
CA HIS A 87 2.19 4.80 1.42
C HIS A 87 1.16 4.63 0.31
N LYS A 88 1.34 5.30 -0.82
CA LYS A 88 0.38 5.28 -1.95
C LYS A 88 0.18 3.87 -2.54
N ASP A 89 1.22 3.04 -2.50
CA ASP A 89 1.22 1.66 -3.01
C ASP A 89 0.89 0.61 -1.95
N PHE A 90 0.56 1.02 -0.71
CA PHE A 90 0.33 0.16 0.46
C PHE A 90 1.53 -0.66 0.93
N ASN A 91 2.68 -0.52 0.31
CA ASN A 91 3.88 -1.21 0.72
C ASN A 91 4.64 -0.39 1.78
N VAL A 92 4.45 -0.70 3.05
CA VAL A 92 5.10 -0.03 4.19
C VAL A 92 6.64 -0.08 4.16
N LYS A 93 7.22 -0.87 3.25
CA LYS A 93 8.66 -0.95 3.01
C LYS A 93 9.14 -0.05 1.87
N ASN A 94 8.22 0.44 1.03
CA ASN A 94 8.57 1.33 -0.06
C ASN A 94 8.57 2.78 0.43
N ASN A 95 9.70 3.20 0.99
CA ASN A 95 9.89 4.53 1.56
C ASN A 95 10.37 5.57 0.51
N TRP A 96 10.23 5.27 -0.79
CA TRP A 96 10.50 6.23 -1.85
C TRP A 96 9.60 7.47 -1.69
N PHE A 97 10.17 8.68 -1.72
CA PHE A 97 9.45 9.90 -1.33
C PHE A 97 8.21 10.17 -2.19
N GLU A 98 8.24 9.84 -3.49
CA GLU A 98 7.07 10.00 -4.37
C GLU A 98 5.94 9.02 -4.06
N ASN A 99 6.26 7.91 -3.37
CA ASN A 99 5.28 6.94 -2.89
C ASN A 99 4.62 7.36 -1.57
N LEU A 100 5.13 8.41 -0.93
CA LEU A 100 4.62 8.89 0.36
C LEU A 100 3.75 10.13 0.16
N GLU A 101 2.83 10.36 1.09
CA GLU A 101 2.00 11.56 1.14
C GLU A 101 1.58 11.86 2.57
N TRP A 102 1.45 13.14 2.87
CA TRP A 102 0.86 13.61 4.12
C TRP A 102 -0.66 13.51 4.07
N VAL A 103 -1.26 12.94 5.09
CA VAL A 103 -2.72 12.78 5.21
C VAL A 103 -3.17 13.12 6.63
N THR A 104 -4.42 13.52 6.78
CA THR A 104 -5.07 13.61 8.09
C THR A 104 -5.48 12.20 8.56
N GLN A 105 -5.69 12.04 9.87
CA GLN A 105 -6.24 10.79 10.42
C GLN A 105 -7.58 10.41 9.73
N LYS A 106 -8.44 11.40 9.48
CA LYS A 106 -9.72 11.17 8.80
C LYS A 106 -9.55 10.67 7.37
N GLU A 107 -8.68 11.32 6.58
CA GLU A 107 -8.37 10.88 5.22
C GLU A 107 -7.82 9.45 5.21
N ASN A 108 -6.95 9.12 6.17
CA ASN A 108 -6.39 7.78 6.32
C ASN A 108 -7.46 6.74 6.71
N ASP A 109 -8.36 7.09 7.64
CA ASP A 109 -9.47 6.23 8.06
C ASP A 109 -10.49 6.03 6.94
N ASP A 110 -10.84 7.07 6.20
CA ASP A 110 -11.78 7.00 5.08
C ASP A 110 -11.17 6.19 3.92
N TRP A 111 -9.88 6.37 3.66
CA TRP A 111 -9.12 5.53 2.76
C TRP A 111 -9.15 4.05 3.18
N ASN A 112 -8.89 3.76 4.46
CA ASN A 112 -8.94 2.41 5.01
C ASN A 112 -10.35 1.80 4.94
N LYS A 113 -11.41 2.59 5.14
CA LYS A 113 -12.81 2.15 4.99
C LYS A 113 -13.17 1.83 3.56
N LEU A 114 -12.77 2.71 2.62
CA LEU A 114 -13.04 2.55 1.20
C LEU A 114 -12.38 1.29 0.64
N HIS A 115 -11.16 0.98 1.10
CA HIS A 115 -10.37 -0.16 0.63
C HIS A 115 -10.45 -1.39 1.54
N GLY A 116 -11.25 -1.35 2.61
CA GLY A 116 -11.56 -2.52 3.44
C GLY A 116 -10.52 -2.92 4.48
N HIS A 117 -9.58 -2.03 4.88
CA HIS A 117 -8.52 -2.37 5.80
C HIS A 117 -8.44 -1.63 7.12
N LYS A 118 -8.31 -2.45 8.17
CA LYS A 118 -7.47 -2.16 9.33
C LYS A 118 -6.14 -2.90 9.12
N GLY A 119 -5.15 -2.22 8.56
CA GLY A 119 -3.76 -2.54 8.76
C GLY A 119 -3.14 -3.76 8.10
N ARG A 120 -3.37 -4.06 6.82
CA ARG A 120 -2.47 -4.87 5.96
C ARG A 120 -2.97 -4.81 4.52
N TYR A 121 -2.07 -4.42 3.60
CA TYR A 121 -2.14 -4.54 2.13
C TYR A 121 -3.50 -4.88 1.51
N ASP A 122 -4.11 -3.93 0.78
CA ASP A 122 -5.19 -4.25 -0.12
C ASP A 122 -4.67 -4.71 -1.48
N ILE A 123 -4.21 -5.92 -1.48
CA ILE A 123 -4.39 -6.75 -2.66
C ILE A 123 -5.86 -7.14 -2.62
N GLN A 124 -6.71 -6.43 -3.36
CA GLN A 124 -8.08 -6.87 -3.51
C GLN A 124 -8.08 -8.17 -4.28
N LYS A 125 -8.43 -9.23 -3.59
CA LYS A 125 -8.56 -10.52 -4.24
C LYS A 125 -9.81 -10.52 -5.10
N ALA A 126 -9.63 -10.66 -6.41
CA ALA A 126 -10.72 -10.93 -7.33
C ALA A 126 -11.06 -12.41 -7.28
N TYR A 127 -12.35 -12.72 -7.19
CA TYR A 127 -12.87 -14.07 -7.22
C TYR A 127 -13.72 -14.21 -8.48
N THR A 128 -13.24 -14.94 -9.48
CA THR A 128 -13.98 -15.24 -10.69
C THR A 128 -14.68 -16.59 -10.53
N PHE A 129 -15.98 -16.55 -10.66
CA PHE A 129 -16.85 -17.73 -10.61
C PHE A 129 -17.30 -18.09 -12.01
N THR A 130 -16.96 -19.27 -12.47
CA THR A 130 -17.38 -19.80 -13.77
C THR A 130 -18.36 -20.94 -13.57
N ASN A 131 -19.56 -20.81 -14.12
CA ASN A 131 -20.53 -21.91 -14.14
C ASN A 131 -20.10 -22.94 -15.18
N VAL A 132 -19.78 -24.15 -14.72
CA VAL A 132 -19.22 -25.19 -15.60
C VAL A 132 -20.23 -25.80 -16.58
N PHE A 133 -21.53 -25.56 -16.36
CA PHE A 133 -22.59 -26.12 -17.24
C PHE A 133 -22.90 -25.19 -18.43
N ASN A 134 -22.76 -23.87 -18.27
CA ASN A 134 -23.11 -22.91 -19.32
C ASN A 134 -21.97 -21.95 -19.70
N GLY A 135 -20.80 -22.10 -19.09
CA GLY A 135 -19.59 -21.31 -19.36
C GLY A 135 -19.67 -19.85 -18.90
N LYS A 136 -20.78 -19.36 -18.35
CA LYS A 136 -20.89 -17.97 -17.90
C LYS A 136 -20.02 -17.70 -16.69
N SER A 137 -19.31 -16.60 -16.73
CA SER A 137 -18.41 -16.16 -15.65
C SER A 137 -18.81 -14.78 -15.15
N PHE A 138 -18.53 -14.53 -13.86
CA PHE A 138 -18.62 -13.20 -13.27
C PHE A 138 -17.55 -13.05 -12.17
N THR A 139 -17.09 -11.84 -11.92
CA THR A 139 -16.03 -11.56 -10.96
C THR A 139 -16.56 -10.70 -9.84
N ILE A 140 -16.18 -11.03 -8.61
CA ILE A 140 -16.51 -10.29 -7.39
C ILE A 140 -15.21 -9.87 -6.71
N LEU A 141 -15.07 -8.58 -6.42
CA LEU A 141 -13.92 -8.05 -5.69
C LEU A 141 -14.13 -8.16 -4.18
N GLY A 142 -13.15 -8.75 -3.51
CA GLY A 142 -13.13 -8.91 -2.07
C GLY A 142 -14.10 -9.95 -1.51
N PHE A 143 -13.63 -10.74 -0.55
CA PHE A 143 -14.41 -11.85 0.01
C PHE A 143 -15.72 -11.42 0.71
N LYS A 144 -15.76 -10.18 1.27
CA LYS A 144 -16.98 -9.65 1.91
C LYS A 144 -18.15 -9.56 0.93
N ASN A 145 -17.86 -9.12 -0.30
CA ASN A 145 -18.87 -9.03 -1.35
C ASN A 145 -19.31 -10.41 -1.84
N VAL A 146 -18.40 -11.38 -1.86
CA VAL A 146 -18.76 -12.78 -2.13
C VAL A 146 -19.73 -13.31 -1.06
N LEU A 147 -19.44 -13.07 0.23
CA LEU A 147 -20.34 -13.48 1.31
C LEU A 147 -21.68 -12.75 1.27
N LYS A 148 -21.71 -11.48 0.85
CA LYS A 148 -22.95 -10.72 0.66
C LYS A 148 -23.82 -11.35 -0.44
N GLN A 149 -23.22 -11.79 -1.53
CA GLN A 149 -23.94 -12.37 -2.67
C GLN A 149 -24.39 -13.82 -2.43
N PHE A 150 -23.50 -14.65 -1.88
CA PHE A 150 -23.77 -16.08 -1.70
C PHE A 150 -24.18 -16.45 -0.27
N GLY A 151 -23.96 -15.57 0.69
CA GLY A 151 -24.12 -15.84 2.11
C GLY A 151 -23.07 -16.82 2.65
N GLY A 152 -23.19 -17.16 3.93
CA GLY A 152 -22.30 -18.12 4.60
C GLY A 152 -21.24 -17.48 5.48
N SER A 153 -20.39 -18.32 6.08
CA SER A 153 -19.30 -17.85 6.95
C SER A 153 -18.00 -17.65 6.18
N LYS A 154 -17.18 -16.72 6.66
CA LYS A 154 -15.83 -16.46 6.14
C LYS A 154 -14.97 -17.73 6.11
N ARG A 155 -15.01 -18.52 7.18
CA ARG A 155 -14.24 -19.77 7.31
C ARG A 155 -14.57 -20.76 6.21
N ASN A 156 -15.85 -21.06 6.02
CA ASN A 156 -16.30 -22.02 5.00
C ASN A 156 -15.95 -21.55 3.58
N PHE A 157 -15.96 -20.25 3.33
CA PHE A 157 -15.56 -19.70 2.03
C PHE A 157 -14.03 -19.83 1.81
N ILE A 158 -13.22 -19.48 2.82
CA ILE A 158 -11.76 -19.61 2.74
C ILE A 158 -11.36 -21.07 2.50
N ASP A 159 -11.92 -22.01 3.23
CA ASP A 159 -11.62 -23.45 3.07
C ASP A 159 -11.92 -23.91 1.62
N ARG A 160 -12.99 -23.40 1.02
CA ARG A 160 -13.33 -23.71 -0.38
C ARG A 160 -12.37 -23.08 -1.37
N VAL A 161 -12.01 -21.81 -1.16
CA VAL A 161 -11.01 -21.13 -1.99
C VAL A 161 -9.67 -21.85 -1.93
N GLN A 162 -9.19 -22.21 -0.74
CA GLN A 162 -7.93 -22.95 -0.59
C GLN A 162 -7.97 -24.31 -1.30
N LYS A 163 -9.11 -24.99 -1.31
CA LYS A 163 -9.25 -26.31 -1.91
C LYS A 163 -9.44 -26.28 -3.42
N TYR A 164 -10.15 -25.29 -3.96
CA TYR A 164 -10.64 -25.32 -5.33
C TYR A 164 -10.13 -24.19 -6.22
N ALA A 165 -9.62 -23.08 -5.65
CA ALA A 165 -9.19 -21.95 -6.47
C ALA A 165 -8.01 -22.31 -7.38
N ASN A 166 -8.10 -21.87 -8.63
CA ASN A 166 -7.07 -22.03 -9.66
C ASN A 166 -6.67 -23.49 -9.96
N THR A 167 -7.52 -24.46 -9.56
CA THR A 167 -7.26 -25.89 -9.80
C THR A 167 -7.93 -26.42 -11.07
N GLY A 168 -8.80 -25.62 -11.69
CA GLY A 168 -9.67 -26.06 -12.77
C GLY A 168 -10.87 -26.93 -12.30
N ALA A 169 -10.86 -27.40 -11.05
CA ALA A 169 -11.94 -28.21 -10.51
C ALA A 169 -13.16 -27.34 -10.11
N TYR A 170 -14.34 -27.94 -10.19
CA TYR A 170 -15.58 -27.28 -9.75
C TYR A 170 -16.09 -27.84 -8.42
N ILE A 171 -16.90 -27.04 -7.72
CA ILE A 171 -17.48 -27.41 -6.44
C ILE A 171 -18.73 -28.30 -6.66
N LYS A 172 -18.71 -29.49 -6.08
CA LYS A 172 -19.76 -30.48 -6.29
C LYS A 172 -21.00 -30.28 -5.40
N TYR A 173 -20.86 -29.59 -4.25
CA TYR A 173 -21.89 -29.48 -3.24
C TYR A 173 -22.03 -28.09 -2.63
N GLY A 174 -23.23 -27.82 -2.08
CA GLY A 174 -23.52 -26.58 -1.37
C GLY A 174 -23.82 -25.42 -2.29
N ARG A 175 -23.80 -24.20 -1.73
CA ARG A 175 -24.23 -22.96 -2.42
C ARG A 175 -23.36 -22.52 -3.61
N PHE A 176 -22.16 -23.09 -3.74
CA PHE A 176 -21.25 -22.88 -4.88
C PHE A 176 -21.23 -24.06 -5.85
N LYS A 177 -22.23 -24.97 -5.76
CA LYS A 177 -22.31 -26.14 -6.62
C LYS A 177 -22.30 -25.75 -8.10
N GLY A 178 -21.47 -26.42 -8.90
CA GLY A 178 -21.36 -26.17 -10.33
C GLY A 178 -20.48 -24.95 -10.68
N LEU A 179 -19.85 -24.30 -9.70
CA LEU A 179 -18.94 -23.17 -9.94
C LEU A 179 -17.48 -23.64 -9.80
N ARG A 180 -16.67 -23.20 -10.75
CA ARG A 180 -15.21 -23.14 -10.64
C ARG A 180 -14.85 -21.78 -10.05
N ILE A 181 -13.86 -21.74 -9.19
CA ILE A 181 -13.35 -20.50 -8.59
C ILE A 181 -11.92 -20.28 -9.08
N ASP A 182 -11.68 -19.13 -9.68
CA ASP A 182 -10.34 -18.64 -9.97
C ASP A 182 -10.12 -17.37 -9.14
N THR A 183 -8.89 -17.14 -8.68
CA THR A 183 -8.54 -15.98 -7.86
C THR A 183 -7.33 -15.28 -8.43
N GLU A 184 -7.41 -13.96 -8.43
CA GLU A 184 -6.31 -13.08 -8.82
C GLU A 184 -6.13 -11.99 -7.76
N ASP A 185 -4.88 -11.67 -7.46
CA ASP A 185 -4.55 -10.57 -6.58
C ASP A 185 -4.39 -9.30 -7.43
N LEU A 186 -5.37 -8.41 -7.34
CA LEU A 186 -5.35 -7.13 -8.06
C LEU A 186 -4.66 -6.08 -7.21
N LYS A 187 -3.61 -5.45 -7.77
CA LYS A 187 -3.05 -4.21 -7.21
C LYS A 187 -4.05 -3.09 -7.48
N VAL A 188 -4.68 -2.59 -6.44
CA VAL A 188 -5.59 -1.43 -6.56
C VAL A 188 -4.76 -0.17 -6.54
N GLN A 189 -4.66 0.51 -7.68
CA GLN A 189 -4.08 1.86 -7.72
C GLN A 189 -5.07 2.86 -7.12
N ARG A 190 -4.54 3.79 -6.33
CA ARG A 190 -5.31 4.91 -5.79
C ARG A 190 -5.78 5.80 -6.94
N LEU A 191 -7.08 5.87 -7.16
CA LEU A 191 -7.65 6.93 -7.99
C LEU A 191 -7.50 8.24 -7.21
N THR A 192 -6.60 9.10 -7.69
CA THR A 192 -6.51 10.48 -7.23
C THR A 192 -7.84 11.17 -7.56
N LEU A 193 -8.59 11.55 -6.53
CA LEU A 193 -9.75 12.44 -6.63
C LEU A 193 -9.27 13.87 -6.96
N SER A 194 -8.70 14.05 -8.13
CA SER A 194 -8.35 15.34 -8.70
C SER A 194 -8.79 15.41 -10.14
N GLN A 195 -10.09 15.18 -10.38
CA GLN A 195 -10.73 15.76 -11.56
C GLN A 195 -12.07 16.31 -11.12
N GLY A 196 -12.15 17.63 -11.24
CA GLY A 196 -13.23 18.47 -10.81
C GLY A 196 -14.58 18.00 -11.34
N VAL A 197 -15.54 18.09 -10.49
CA VAL A 197 -16.94 18.23 -10.90
C VAL A 197 -17.02 19.55 -11.68
N GLU A 198 -16.94 19.50 -12.98
CA GLU A 198 -17.45 20.58 -13.81
C GLU A 198 -18.96 20.52 -13.69
N SER A 199 -19.49 21.46 -12.95
CA SER A 199 -20.91 21.78 -12.94
C SER A 199 -21.29 22.34 -14.32
N SER A 200 -21.94 21.55 -15.12
CA SER A 200 -22.66 22.06 -16.31
C SER A 200 -24.04 22.52 -15.86
N ASP A 201 -24.12 23.71 -15.25
CA ASP A 201 -25.30 24.53 -15.33
C ASP A 201 -25.23 25.32 -16.65
N SER A 202 -26.09 24.99 -17.58
CA SER A 202 -26.44 25.87 -18.68
C SER A 202 -27.80 25.50 -19.28
N LYS A 203 -28.74 26.35 -18.92
CA LYS A 203 -30.01 26.64 -19.60
C LYS A 203 -31.18 25.68 -19.42
#